data_be1e85a8893665ec350a331cb3f0f80d
#
_entry.id   be1e85a8893665ec350a331cb3f0f80d
#
_cell.length_a   1.000
_cell.length_b   1.000
_cell.length_c   1.000
_cell.angle_alpha   90.00
_cell.angle_beta   90.00
_cell.angle_gamma   90.00
#
_symmetry.space_group_name_H-M   'P 1'
#
loop_
_entity.id
_entity.type
_entity.pdbx_description
1 polymer ?
#
loop_
_entity_poly.entity_id
_entity_poly.type
_entity_poly.pdbx_seq_one_letter_code
_entity_poly.pdbx_strand_id
1 'polypeptide(L)'
;TDWQDHIYRNPSVVQNHNLSAIGGTKTVRYNLSLGYVKNPGIVYNTDYERYQLRSNVEVDIKPWITAGMNIFGYMDSNNPNAENATNGGDVIFGSGALNTVPGMTLYDPETGLYGGVQNPEEENVSNFNPYRRMWFYKEDFPIKTRRIVPKLFARLSPVKGLTLSASFTYNSWERNEEY
;
A
#
# COMPACT_ATOMS: atom_id res chain seq x y z
N THR A 1 20.24 -18.60 18.38
CA THR A 1 18.97 -17.95 17.96
C THR A 1 18.87 -18.07 16.46
N ASP A 2 17.76 -18.60 15.96
CA ASP A 2 17.43 -18.52 14.53
C ASP A 2 16.74 -17.16 14.28
N TRP A 3 17.49 -16.23 13.73
CA TRP A 3 17.04 -14.88 13.50
C TRP A 3 15.96 -14.81 12.42
N GLN A 4 15.97 -15.75 11.47
CA GLN A 4 15.02 -15.77 10.37
C GLN A 4 13.60 -16.06 10.87
N ASP A 5 13.44 -16.98 11.79
CA ASP A 5 12.14 -17.32 12.39
C ASP A 5 11.49 -16.14 13.16
N HIS A 6 12.31 -15.21 13.63
CA HIS A 6 11.83 -14.05 14.38
C HIS A 6 11.53 -12.82 13.50
N ILE A 7 12.07 -12.79 12.29
CA ILE A 7 11.97 -11.65 11.38
C ILE A 7 11.00 -11.93 10.25
N TYR A 8 10.93 -13.16 9.78
CA TYR A 8 10.10 -13.54 8.64
C TYR A 8 8.82 -14.24 9.07
N ARG A 9 7.73 -13.88 8.41
CA ARG A 9 6.46 -14.62 8.51
C ARG A 9 6.52 -15.87 7.63
N ASN A 10 6.10 -16.98 8.17
CA ASN A 10 5.97 -18.24 7.43
C ASN A 10 4.69 -18.98 7.85
N PRO A 11 3.61 -18.94 7.05
CA PRO A 11 3.45 -18.26 5.75
C PRO A 11 3.07 -16.77 5.86
N SER A 12 3.33 -16.00 4.80
CA SER A 12 2.71 -14.70 4.57
C SER A 12 1.55 -14.85 3.59
N VAL A 13 0.34 -14.52 4.02
CA VAL A 13 -0.89 -14.72 3.22
C VAL A 13 -1.37 -13.41 2.66
N VAL A 14 -1.32 -13.27 1.33
CA VAL A 14 -1.90 -12.12 0.62
C VAL A 14 -3.38 -12.36 0.37
N GLN A 15 -4.21 -11.37 0.71
CA GLN A 15 -5.64 -11.39 0.46
C GLN A 15 -6.00 -10.34 -0.59
N ASN A 16 -6.83 -10.73 -1.54
CA ASN A 16 -7.37 -9.82 -2.55
C ASN A 16 -8.86 -10.12 -2.76
N HIS A 17 -9.70 -9.18 -2.41
CA HIS A 17 -11.14 -9.29 -2.52
C HIS A 17 -11.66 -8.23 -3.49
N ASN A 18 -12.46 -8.66 -4.46
CA ASN A 18 -13.12 -7.77 -5.39
C ASN A 18 -14.61 -8.07 -5.44
N LEU A 19 -15.42 -7.03 -5.33
CA LEU A 19 -16.86 -7.08 -5.51
C LEU A 19 -17.23 -6.13 -6.63
N SER A 20 -18.00 -6.60 -7.61
CA SER A 20 -18.48 -5.76 -8.70
C SER A 20 -19.97 -5.95 -8.96
N ALA A 21 -20.62 -4.87 -9.32
CA ALA A 21 -22.00 -4.83 -9.75
C ALA A 21 -22.09 -4.12 -11.11
N ILE A 22 -22.63 -4.82 -12.09
CA ILE A 22 -22.83 -4.29 -13.44
C ILE A 22 -24.32 -4.38 -13.74
N GLY A 23 -24.87 -3.30 -14.27
CA GLY A 23 -26.27 -3.27 -14.64
C GLY A 23 -26.63 -2.09 -15.51
N GLY A 24 -27.88 -2.00 -15.85
CA GLY A 24 -28.36 -0.88 -16.63
C GLY A 24 -29.77 -1.10 -17.20
N THR A 25 -30.22 -0.10 -17.90
CA THR A 25 -31.43 -0.07 -18.70
C THR A 25 -31.07 0.21 -20.15
N LYS A 26 -32.07 0.47 -20.98
CA LYS A 26 -31.83 0.89 -22.39
C LYS A 26 -31.06 2.21 -22.48
N THR A 27 -31.15 3.06 -21.45
CA THR A 27 -30.62 4.43 -21.47
C THR A 27 -29.55 4.66 -20.41
N VAL A 28 -29.38 3.78 -19.42
CA VAL A 28 -28.41 3.93 -18.33
C VAL A 28 -27.58 2.67 -18.24
N ARG A 29 -26.27 2.81 -18.18
CA ARG A 29 -25.31 1.72 -17.95
C ARG A 29 -24.45 2.09 -16.76
N TYR A 30 -24.23 1.16 -15.87
CA TYR A 30 -23.34 1.36 -14.74
C TYR A 30 -22.48 0.13 -14.44
N ASN A 31 -21.30 0.40 -13.93
CA ASN A 31 -20.39 -0.58 -13.40
C ASN A 31 -19.75 0.00 -12.13
N LEU A 32 -19.99 -0.65 -11.02
CA LEU A 32 -19.40 -0.32 -9.71
C LEU A 32 -18.50 -1.47 -9.28
N SER A 33 -17.29 -1.16 -8.82
CA SER A 33 -16.36 -2.16 -8.32
C SER A 33 -15.65 -1.65 -7.06
N LEU A 34 -15.64 -2.51 -6.04
CA LEU A 34 -14.91 -2.32 -4.79
C LEU A 34 -13.82 -3.36 -4.71
N GLY A 35 -12.63 -2.95 -4.34
CA GLY A 35 -11.49 -3.84 -4.13
C GLY A 35 -10.84 -3.61 -2.78
N TYR A 36 -10.37 -4.69 -2.20
CA TYR A 36 -9.58 -4.69 -0.98
C TYR A 36 -8.38 -5.60 -1.16
N VAL A 37 -7.20 -5.09 -0.84
CA VAL A 37 -5.95 -5.85 -0.85
C VAL A 37 -5.31 -5.73 0.51
N LYS A 38 -4.91 -6.86 1.07
CA LYS A 38 -4.06 -6.93 2.26
C LYS A 38 -2.86 -7.81 1.97
N ASN A 39 -1.68 -7.23 2.10
CA ASN A 39 -0.41 -7.91 1.97
C ASN A 39 0.41 -7.67 3.24
N PRO A 40 0.46 -8.61 4.16
CA PRO A 40 1.20 -8.46 5.41
C PRO A 40 2.72 -8.48 5.24
N GLY A 41 3.24 -8.55 4.01
CA GLY A 41 4.67 -8.64 3.78
C GLY A 41 5.30 -9.94 4.31
N ILE A 42 6.50 -10.25 3.88
CA ILE A 42 7.27 -11.41 4.37
C ILE A 42 7.94 -11.05 5.71
N VAL A 43 8.44 -9.84 5.86
CA VAL A 43 9.01 -9.34 7.10
C VAL A 43 7.90 -8.85 8.01
N TYR A 44 8.00 -9.09 9.30
CA TYR A 44 7.06 -8.50 10.27
C TYR A 44 7.11 -6.97 10.20
N ASN A 45 5.96 -6.34 10.43
CA ASN A 45 5.77 -4.87 10.39
C ASN A 45 5.98 -4.22 9.01
N THR A 46 5.95 -4.99 7.92
CA THR A 46 5.94 -4.46 6.55
C THR A 46 4.58 -4.73 5.93
N ASP A 47 3.55 -4.07 6.42
CA ASP A 47 2.19 -4.34 6.01
C ASP A 47 1.75 -3.34 4.92
N TYR A 48 1.04 -3.84 3.92
CA TYR A 48 0.37 -3.05 2.90
C TYR A 48 -1.12 -3.35 2.88
N GLU A 49 -1.92 -2.31 2.92
CA GLU A 49 -3.38 -2.41 2.85
C GLU A 49 -3.92 -1.37 1.87
N ARG A 50 -4.87 -1.78 1.02
CA ARG A 50 -5.46 -0.90 0.03
C ARG A 50 -6.94 -1.15 -0.16
N TYR A 51 -7.69 -0.07 -0.14
CA TYR A 51 -9.09 0.00 -0.54
C TYR A 51 -9.20 0.76 -1.86
N GLN A 52 -9.96 0.25 -2.81
CA GLN A 52 -10.17 0.89 -4.10
C GLN A 52 -11.63 0.89 -4.50
N LEU A 53 -12.03 1.96 -5.16
CA LEU A 53 -13.36 2.15 -5.74
C LEU A 53 -13.20 2.47 -7.22
N ARG A 54 -14.03 1.81 -8.05
CA ARG A 54 -14.26 2.21 -9.45
C ARG A 54 -15.75 2.34 -9.67
N SER A 55 -16.16 3.42 -10.28
CA SER A 55 -17.53 3.65 -10.68
C SER A 55 -17.55 4.21 -12.10
N ASN A 56 -18.27 3.58 -12.99
CA ASN A 56 -18.52 4.07 -14.34
C ASN A 56 -20.02 4.16 -14.51
N VAL A 57 -20.52 5.32 -14.84
CA VAL A 57 -21.94 5.56 -15.15
C VAL A 57 -22.03 6.27 -16.48
N GLU A 58 -22.86 5.77 -17.37
CA GLU A 58 -23.12 6.33 -18.68
C GLU A 58 -24.64 6.42 -18.90
N VAL A 59 -25.10 7.55 -19.39
CA VAL A 59 -26.51 7.85 -19.60
C VAL A 59 -26.72 8.37 -21.02
N ASP A 60 -27.59 7.74 -21.78
CA ASP A 60 -28.05 8.23 -23.07
C ASP A 60 -29.23 9.20 -22.82
N ILE A 61 -28.93 10.50 -22.78
CA ILE A 61 -29.87 11.57 -22.51
C ILE A 61 -30.85 11.70 -23.70
N LYS A 62 -30.31 11.57 -24.92
CA LYS A 62 -31.03 11.51 -26.18
C LYS A 62 -30.31 10.53 -27.10
N PRO A 63 -30.94 10.07 -28.19
CA PRO A 63 -30.29 9.15 -29.15
C PRO A 63 -28.94 9.67 -29.70
N TRP A 64 -28.70 10.95 -29.62
CA TRP A 64 -27.52 11.61 -30.14
C TRP A 64 -26.66 12.29 -29.01
N ILE A 65 -27.08 12.18 -27.73
CA ILE A 65 -26.33 12.73 -26.57
C ILE A 65 -26.12 11.64 -25.53
N THR A 66 -24.87 11.31 -25.27
CA THR A 66 -24.48 10.46 -24.17
C THR A 66 -23.59 11.27 -23.21
N ALA A 67 -23.87 11.22 -21.93
CA ALA A 67 -22.98 11.76 -20.90
C ALA A 67 -22.64 10.69 -19.87
N GLY A 68 -21.52 10.85 -19.22
CA GLY A 68 -21.12 9.88 -18.21
C GLY A 68 -20.06 10.41 -17.26
N MET A 69 -19.86 9.60 -16.23
CA MET A 69 -18.88 9.85 -15.19
C MET A 69 -18.12 8.57 -14.86
N ASN A 70 -16.81 8.67 -14.84
CA ASN A 70 -15.93 7.60 -14.36
C ASN A 70 -15.22 8.11 -13.12
N ILE A 71 -15.27 7.35 -12.04
CA ILE A 71 -14.55 7.64 -10.82
C ILE A 71 -13.60 6.47 -10.56
N PHE A 72 -12.36 6.78 -10.33
CA PHE A 72 -11.38 5.88 -9.76
C PHE A 72 -10.82 6.50 -8.49
N GLY A 73 -10.80 5.76 -7.41
CA GLY A 73 -10.20 6.20 -6.17
C GLY A 73 -9.59 5.04 -5.41
N TYR A 74 -8.57 5.35 -4.64
CA TYR A 74 -8.02 4.41 -3.67
C TYR A 74 -7.47 5.13 -2.44
N MET A 75 -7.43 4.39 -1.36
CA MET A 75 -6.68 4.71 -0.16
C MET A 75 -5.79 3.52 0.14
N ASP A 76 -4.52 3.76 0.36
CA ASP A 76 -3.60 2.74 0.84
C ASP A 76 -2.84 3.20 2.07
N SER A 77 -2.43 2.22 2.85
CA SER A 77 -1.49 2.36 3.93
C SER A 77 -0.36 1.37 3.69
N ASN A 78 0.84 1.87 3.65
CA ASN A 78 2.05 1.09 3.53
C ASN A 78 2.92 1.38 4.75
N ASN A 79 3.31 0.35 5.46
CA ASN A 79 4.34 0.46 6.47
C ASN A 79 5.65 -0.10 5.88
N PRO A 80 6.40 0.72 5.15
CA PRO A 80 7.73 0.32 4.74
C PRO A 80 8.56 0.29 6.01
N ASN A 81 9.36 -0.72 6.18
CA ASN A 81 10.34 -0.71 7.23
C ASN A 81 11.16 0.58 7.15
N ALA A 82 11.17 1.39 8.21
CA ALA A 82 11.72 2.75 8.22
C ALA A 82 13.18 2.84 7.74
N GLU A 83 13.88 1.76 7.73
CA GLU A 83 15.24 1.64 7.23
C GLU A 83 15.40 1.89 5.74
N ASN A 84 14.35 1.63 4.95
CA ASN A 84 14.33 1.97 3.52
C ASN A 84 14.18 3.47 3.27
N ALA A 85 13.75 4.24 4.26
CA ALA A 85 13.45 5.65 4.08
C ALA A 85 14.66 6.57 4.22
N THR A 86 15.70 6.18 4.96
CA THR A 86 16.75 7.14 5.34
C THR A 86 18.16 6.84 4.82
N ASN A 87 18.57 5.59 4.56
CA ASN A 87 19.96 5.29 4.22
C ASN A 87 20.18 4.04 3.35
N GLY A 88 19.46 3.87 2.27
CA GLY A 88 19.77 2.82 1.29
C GLY A 88 19.58 1.41 1.81
N GLY A 89 18.51 1.22 2.51
CA GLY A 89 17.75 0.01 2.70
C GLY A 89 18.45 -1.31 2.69
N ASP A 90 19.16 -1.71 3.71
CA ASP A 90 19.54 -3.11 3.76
C ASP A 90 19.87 -3.70 5.13
N VAL A 91 19.45 -3.06 6.21
CA VAL A 91 19.87 -3.56 7.54
C VAL A 91 19.05 -4.75 8.01
N ILE A 92 17.80 -4.90 7.54
CA ILE A 92 17.01 -6.10 7.88
C ILE A 92 17.20 -7.22 6.85
N PHE A 93 17.22 -6.90 5.57
CA PHE A 93 17.24 -7.89 4.49
C PHE A 93 18.63 -8.41 4.14
N GLY A 94 19.63 -7.56 4.05
CA GLY A 94 20.93 -7.96 3.53
C GLY A 94 21.96 -8.25 4.61
N SER A 95 22.07 -7.38 5.59
CA SER A 95 23.12 -7.51 6.60
C SER A 95 22.61 -7.91 7.98
N GLY A 96 21.41 -7.46 8.37
CA GLY A 96 20.93 -7.64 9.73
C GLY A 96 20.64 -9.10 10.09
N ALA A 97 19.67 -9.72 9.40
CA ALA A 97 19.21 -11.06 9.76
C ALA A 97 20.22 -12.17 9.42
N LEU A 98 21.00 -11.98 8.35
CA LEU A 98 21.97 -13.01 7.88
C LEU A 98 23.32 -12.87 8.56
N ASN A 99 23.71 -11.68 8.96
CA ASN A 99 25.04 -11.42 9.53
C ASN A 99 25.01 -11.27 11.06
N THR A 100 23.83 -11.36 11.69
CA THR A 100 23.74 -11.29 13.15
C THR A 100 24.36 -12.53 13.80
N VAL A 101 25.14 -12.30 14.84
CA VAL A 101 25.82 -13.38 15.58
C VAL A 101 24.76 -14.34 16.18
N PRO A 102 24.85 -15.67 15.91
CA PRO A 102 23.85 -16.63 16.41
C PRO A 102 23.74 -16.70 17.94
N GLY A 103 24.80 -16.35 18.66
CA GLY A 103 24.83 -16.32 20.12
C GLY A 103 24.23 -15.08 20.76
N MET A 104 23.84 -14.07 19.97
CA MET A 104 23.22 -12.88 20.51
C MET A 104 21.81 -13.18 21.05
N THR A 105 21.49 -12.68 22.22
CA THR A 105 20.17 -12.81 22.83
C THR A 105 19.16 -11.92 22.11
N LEU A 106 17.98 -12.46 21.81
CA LEU A 106 16.91 -11.71 21.16
C LEU A 106 16.41 -10.59 22.06
N TYR A 107 15.97 -10.98 23.24
CA TYR A 107 15.39 -10.10 24.26
C TYR A 107 15.54 -10.77 25.62
N ASP A 108 15.92 -10.01 26.63
CA ASP A 108 16.02 -10.47 27.98
C ASP A 108 14.81 -9.92 28.79
N PRO A 109 13.89 -10.79 29.22
CA PRO A 109 12.69 -10.38 29.94
C PRO A 109 12.98 -9.87 31.35
N GLU A 110 14.13 -10.25 31.95
CA GLU A 110 14.50 -9.82 33.32
C GLU A 110 15.01 -8.39 33.34
N THR A 111 15.81 -8.03 32.35
CA THR A 111 16.39 -6.70 32.24
C THR A 111 15.60 -5.76 31.35
N GLY A 112 14.71 -6.27 30.50
CA GLY A 112 13.98 -5.50 29.49
C GLY A 112 14.84 -5.05 28.32
N LEU A 113 16.03 -5.61 28.15
CA LEU A 113 16.98 -5.20 27.11
C LEU A 113 17.02 -6.19 25.95
N TYR A 114 17.25 -5.65 24.77
CA TYR A 114 17.57 -6.45 23.58
C TYR A 114 19.06 -6.79 23.57
N GLY A 115 19.38 -7.99 23.09
CA GLY A 115 20.78 -8.38 22.89
C GLY A 115 21.48 -7.40 21.95
N GLY A 116 22.73 -7.12 22.25
CA GLY A 116 23.56 -6.19 21.49
C GLY A 116 25.02 -6.30 21.90
N VAL A 117 25.83 -5.38 21.39
CA VAL A 117 27.23 -5.26 21.81
C VAL A 117 27.25 -4.72 23.24
N GLN A 118 27.94 -5.41 24.12
CA GLN A 118 28.04 -5.00 25.54
C GLN A 118 28.90 -3.76 25.76
N ASN A 119 29.61 -3.30 24.73
CA ASN A 119 30.50 -2.12 24.83
C ASN A 119 29.87 -0.93 24.11
N PRO A 120 29.41 0.12 24.81
CA PRO A 120 28.82 1.31 24.21
C PRO A 120 29.77 2.08 23.27
N GLU A 121 31.08 1.88 23.39
CA GLU A 121 32.07 2.53 22.55
C GLU A 121 32.23 1.87 21.17
N GLU A 122 31.67 0.69 20.99
CA GLU A 122 31.66 -0.06 19.72
C GLU A 122 30.36 0.08 18.94
N GLU A 123 29.58 1.13 19.10
CA GLU A 123 28.33 1.38 18.41
C GLU A 123 28.42 1.38 16.87
N ASN A 124 29.61 1.31 16.34
CA ASN A 124 29.85 1.36 14.89
C ASN A 124 29.99 0.01 14.21
N VAL A 125 29.72 -1.07 14.89
CA VAL A 125 29.90 -2.40 14.32
C VAL A 125 28.56 -3.00 13.97
N SER A 126 28.52 -3.66 12.85
CA SER A 126 27.47 -4.46 12.20
C SER A 126 26.64 -5.43 13.08
N ASN A 127 26.66 -5.29 14.39
CA ASN A 127 25.98 -6.14 15.35
C ASN A 127 24.69 -5.52 15.88
N PHE A 128 23.89 -4.94 14.98
CA PHE A 128 22.55 -4.50 15.36
C PHE A 128 21.63 -5.70 15.56
N ASN A 129 20.88 -5.67 16.67
CA ASN A 129 19.80 -6.60 16.87
C ASN A 129 18.66 -6.29 15.88
N PRO A 130 18.44 -7.10 14.83
CA PRO A 130 17.46 -6.80 13.79
C PRO A 130 16.03 -6.87 14.32
N TYR A 131 15.79 -7.68 15.35
CA TYR A 131 14.50 -7.78 16.01
C TYR A 131 14.12 -6.48 16.74
N ARG A 132 15.07 -5.91 17.51
CA ARG A 132 14.88 -4.60 18.15
C ARG A 132 14.52 -3.53 17.12
N ARG A 133 15.26 -3.45 16.02
CA ARG A 133 15.02 -2.45 14.96
C ARG A 133 13.65 -2.61 14.35
N MET A 134 13.27 -3.82 14.01
CA MET A 134 11.97 -4.13 13.45
C MET A 134 10.82 -3.67 14.37
N TRP A 135 10.96 -3.87 15.70
CA TRP A 135 9.94 -3.50 16.67
C TRP A 135 9.99 -2.03 17.08
N PHE A 136 11.17 -1.44 17.14
CA PHE A 136 11.34 -0.01 17.45
C PHE A 136 10.68 0.89 16.41
N TYR A 137 10.79 0.51 15.14
CA TYR A 137 10.19 1.27 14.05
C TYR A 137 8.77 0.81 13.66
N LYS A 138 8.15 -0.07 14.44
CA LYS A 138 6.82 -0.63 14.13
C LYS A 138 5.72 0.43 14.07
N GLU A 139 5.77 1.43 14.91
CA GLU A 139 4.65 2.33 15.15
C GLU A 139 4.81 3.68 14.45
N ASP A 140 5.99 3.98 13.89
CA ASP A 140 6.33 5.37 13.70
C ASP A 140 6.11 5.92 12.28
N PHE A 141 5.89 5.11 11.23
CA PHE A 141 5.94 5.69 9.89
C PHE A 141 4.98 5.06 8.85
N PRO A 142 3.66 4.97 9.10
CA PRO A 142 2.76 4.54 8.06
C PRO A 142 2.65 5.61 6.96
N ILE A 143 3.02 5.24 5.75
CA ILE A 143 2.77 6.06 4.57
C ILE A 143 1.34 5.83 4.13
N LYS A 144 0.51 6.85 4.24
CA LYS A 144 -0.88 6.84 3.80
C LYS A 144 -1.02 7.60 2.50
N THR A 145 -1.53 6.94 1.47
CA THR A 145 -1.80 7.57 0.18
C THR A 145 -3.29 7.59 -0.11
N ARG A 146 -3.79 8.71 -0.59
CA ARG A 146 -5.16 8.86 -1.09
C ARG A 146 -5.10 9.40 -2.50
N ARG A 147 -5.89 8.82 -3.39
CA ARG A 147 -6.03 9.31 -4.75
C ARG A 147 -7.49 9.22 -5.19
N ILE A 148 -7.95 10.26 -5.86
CA ILE A 148 -9.24 10.28 -6.52
C ILE A 148 -9.11 10.90 -7.90
N VAL A 149 -9.69 10.24 -8.90
CA VAL A 149 -9.63 10.66 -10.30
C VAL A 149 -11.03 10.58 -10.91
N PRO A 150 -11.89 11.58 -10.67
CA PRO A 150 -13.15 11.71 -11.40
C PRO A 150 -12.90 12.21 -12.82
N LYS A 151 -13.61 11.63 -13.77
CA LYS A 151 -13.67 12.04 -15.16
C LYS A 151 -15.13 12.19 -15.57
N LEU A 152 -15.50 13.37 -16.00
CA LEU A 152 -16.78 13.65 -16.68
C LEU A 152 -16.57 13.62 -18.18
N PHE A 153 -17.52 13.10 -18.93
CA PHE A 153 -17.46 13.13 -20.38
C PHE A 153 -18.84 13.30 -21.00
N ALA A 154 -18.85 13.86 -22.19
CA ALA A 154 -20.02 13.94 -23.03
C ALA A 154 -19.65 13.58 -24.47
N ARG A 155 -20.55 12.88 -25.14
CA ARG A 155 -20.48 12.52 -26.57
C ARG A 155 -21.72 13.01 -27.28
N LEU A 156 -21.54 13.68 -28.39
CA LEU A 156 -22.58 14.23 -29.25
C LEU A 156 -22.44 13.61 -30.64
N SER A 157 -23.47 12.97 -31.13
CA SER A 157 -23.51 12.41 -32.49
C SER A 157 -24.68 13.02 -33.26
N PRO A 158 -24.58 14.33 -33.65
CA PRO A 158 -25.69 15.09 -34.19
C PRO A 158 -26.16 14.62 -35.57
N VAL A 159 -25.23 14.07 -36.34
CA VAL A 159 -25.49 13.51 -37.68
C VAL A 159 -24.73 12.20 -37.87
N LYS A 160 -25.20 11.36 -38.76
CA LYS A 160 -24.56 10.06 -39.08
C LYS A 160 -23.12 10.30 -39.54
N GLY A 161 -22.17 9.61 -38.89
CA GLY A 161 -20.76 9.67 -39.24
C GLY A 161 -19.97 10.76 -38.51
N LEU A 162 -20.60 11.64 -37.75
CA LEU A 162 -19.93 12.66 -36.94
C LEU A 162 -20.14 12.42 -35.44
N THR A 163 -19.05 12.28 -34.69
CA THR A 163 -19.07 12.21 -33.21
C THR A 163 -18.11 13.23 -32.63
N LEU A 164 -18.62 14.09 -31.78
CA LEU A 164 -17.87 15.05 -30.99
C LEU A 164 -17.78 14.55 -29.56
N SER A 165 -16.59 14.54 -28.96
CA SER A 165 -16.39 14.09 -27.59
C SER A 165 -15.64 15.15 -26.79
N ALA A 166 -16.13 15.43 -25.60
CA ALA A 166 -15.45 16.26 -24.62
C ALA A 166 -15.30 15.50 -23.31
N SER A 167 -14.19 15.72 -22.60
CA SER A 167 -14.03 15.16 -21.27
C SER A 167 -13.21 16.08 -20.40
N PHE A 168 -13.53 16.08 -19.10
CA PHE A 168 -12.81 16.76 -18.05
C PHE A 168 -12.38 15.72 -17.00
N THR A 169 -11.12 15.73 -16.62
CA THR A 169 -10.56 14.83 -15.61
C THR A 169 -9.89 15.66 -14.53
N TYR A 170 -10.26 15.41 -13.29
CA TYR A 170 -9.56 15.94 -12.13
C TYR A 170 -8.74 14.82 -11.49
N ASN A 171 -7.53 15.10 -11.06
CA ASN A 171 -6.66 14.13 -10.39
C ASN A 171 -6.15 14.77 -9.09
N SER A 172 -6.61 14.23 -7.97
CA SER A 172 -6.11 14.58 -6.65
C SER A 172 -5.32 13.43 -6.08
N TRP A 173 -4.14 13.73 -5.58
CA TRP A 173 -3.25 12.77 -4.94
C TRP A 173 -2.65 13.43 -3.70
N GLU A 174 -2.74 12.72 -2.60
CA GLU A 174 -2.22 13.13 -1.30
C GLU A 174 -1.42 11.96 -0.72
N ARG A 175 -0.25 12.26 -0.22
CA ARG A 175 0.61 11.31 0.48
C ARG A 175 1.04 11.93 1.80
N ASN A 176 0.71 11.25 2.89
CA ASN A 176 1.06 11.66 4.24
C ASN A 176 2.06 10.66 4.81
N GLU A 177 3.18 11.17 5.25
CA GLU A 177 4.19 10.44 6.01
C GLU A 177 4.13 11.00 7.43
N GLU A 178 3.74 10.17 8.39
CA GLU A 178 3.74 10.55 9.80
C GLU A 178 5.14 10.22 10.35
N TYR A 179 5.89 11.24 10.76
CA TYR A 179 7.22 11.10 11.39
C TYR A 179 7.12 11.22 12.90
#